data_97ccf8c40c6e07ece882cdef919207dd
#
_entry.id   97ccf8c40c6e07ece882cdef919207dd
#
_cell.length_a   1.000
_cell.length_b   1.000
_cell.length_c   1.000
_cell.angle_alpha   90.00
_cell.angle_beta   90.00
_cell.angle_gamma   90.00
#
_symmetry.space_group_name_H-M   'P 1'
#
loop_
_entity.id
_entity.type
_entity.pdbx_description
1 polymer ?
#
loop_
_entity_poly.entity_id
_entity_poly.type
_entity_poly.pdbx_seq_one_letter_code
_entity_poly.pdbx_strand_id
1 'polypeptide(L)'
;MSGLAILVICLVLIGLLTIGYGGATVGFSLSVDFQSFLVGGLIVVLIGAALIPGLPAVVKLTALALTTLSLLMYIHMMPDLEFMLMLISDVVVLGFAAWFAILFLRK
;
A
#
# COMPACT_ATOMS: atom_id res chain seq x y z
N MET A 1 23.58 -13.03 -4.80
CA MET A 1 22.20 -12.51 -4.89
C MET A 1 22.00 -11.79 -6.20
N SER A 2 20.83 -11.95 -6.79
CA SER A 2 20.50 -11.22 -8.00
C SER A 2 20.22 -9.74 -7.69
N GLY A 3 20.38 -8.87 -8.70
CA GLY A 3 20.03 -7.46 -8.54
C GLY A 3 18.56 -7.26 -8.17
N LEU A 4 17.69 -8.14 -8.68
CA LEU A 4 16.26 -8.11 -8.34
C LEU A 4 16.02 -8.37 -6.86
N ALA A 5 16.73 -9.35 -6.28
CA ALA A 5 16.60 -9.65 -4.85
C ALA A 5 17.02 -8.46 -3.99
N ILE A 6 18.11 -7.80 -4.36
CA ILE A 6 18.60 -6.61 -3.66
C ILE A 6 17.56 -5.49 -3.74
N LEU A 7 17.00 -5.25 -4.93
CA LEU A 7 15.99 -4.24 -5.14
C LEU A 7 14.73 -4.50 -4.27
N VAL A 8 14.25 -5.73 -4.24
CA VAL A 8 13.10 -6.12 -3.43
C VAL A 8 13.35 -5.88 -1.94
N ILE A 9 14.50 -6.30 -1.45
CA ILE A 9 14.88 -6.10 -0.05
C ILE A 9 14.91 -4.61 0.28
N CYS A 10 15.52 -3.80 -0.58
CA CYS A 10 15.58 -2.35 -0.39
C CYS A 10 14.18 -1.72 -0.35
N LEU A 11 13.30 -2.10 -1.28
CA LEU A 11 11.94 -1.57 -1.33
C LEU A 11 11.15 -1.93 -0.08
N VAL A 12 11.21 -3.18 0.37
CA VAL A 12 10.50 -3.62 1.57
C VAL A 12 11.03 -2.89 2.79
N LEU A 13 12.35 -2.76 2.93
CA LEU A 13 12.96 -2.04 4.05
C LEU A 13 12.56 -0.57 4.05
N ILE A 14 12.57 0.09 2.89
CA ILE A 14 12.17 1.50 2.77
C ILE A 14 10.71 1.66 3.19
N GLY A 15 9.84 0.77 2.74
CA GLY A 15 8.41 0.81 3.10
C GLY A 15 8.20 0.66 4.60
N LEU A 16 8.86 -0.32 5.22
CA LEU A 16 8.76 -0.56 6.66
C LEU A 16 9.36 0.60 7.46
N LEU A 17 10.49 1.15 7.02
CA LEU A 17 11.11 2.30 7.67
C LEU A 17 10.21 3.54 7.58
N THR A 18 9.53 3.74 6.46
CA THR A 18 8.58 4.84 6.30
C THR A 18 7.45 4.74 7.32
N ILE A 19 6.88 3.56 7.48
CA ILE A 19 5.81 3.33 8.46
C ILE A 19 6.33 3.56 9.88
N GLY A 20 7.51 3.01 10.19
CA GLY A 20 8.13 3.17 11.51
C GLY A 20 8.46 4.63 11.81
N TYR A 21 8.98 5.36 10.83
CA TYR A 21 9.28 6.78 11.00
C TYR A 21 8.00 7.58 11.27
N GLY A 22 6.93 7.29 10.52
CA GLY A 22 5.65 7.93 10.76
C GLY A 22 5.13 7.67 12.15
N GLY A 23 5.21 6.43 12.62
CA GLY A 23 4.81 6.06 13.97
C GLY A 23 5.66 6.75 15.05
N ALA A 24 6.97 6.89 14.81
CA ALA A 24 7.88 7.51 15.75
C ALA A 24 7.68 9.03 15.85
N THR A 25 7.34 9.69 14.72
CA THR A 25 7.22 11.15 14.67
C THR A 25 5.81 11.66 14.96
N VAL A 26 4.79 10.95 14.50
CA VAL A 26 3.38 11.37 14.61
C VAL A 26 2.62 10.55 15.65
N GLY A 27 3.13 9.38 15.99
CA GLY A 27 2.48 8.43 16.87
C GLY A 27 1.66 7.40 16.09
N PHE A 28 1.57 6.19 16.64
CA PHE A 28 0.77 5.11 16.06
C PHE A 28 -0.70 5.37 16.41
N SER A 29 -1.40 6.09 15.54
CA SER A 29 -2.80 6.43 15.74
C SER A 29 -3.50 6.41 14.40
N LEU A 30 -4.83 6.56 14.41
CA LEU A 30 -5.62 6.65 13.18
C LEU A 30 -5.69 8.09 12.66
N SER A 31 -4.68 8.92 12.93
CA SER A 31 -4.64 10.28 12.41
C SER A 31 -4.32 10.29 10.92
N VAL A 32 -4.74 11.35 10.24
CA VAL A 32 -4.47 11.52 8.80
C VAL A 32 -2.96 11.53 8.53
N ASP A 33 -2.18 12.16 9.42
CA ASP A 33 -0.74 12.24 9.27
C ASP A 33 -0.09 10.87 9.30
N PHE A 34 -0.46 10.02 10.26
CA PHE A 34 0.07 8.67 10.32
C PHE A 34 -0.41 7.84 9.12
N GLN A 35 -1.67 7.99 8.70
CA GLN A 35 -2.21 7.26 7.57
C GLN A 35 -1.44 7.57 6.28
N SER A 36 -0.98 8.80 6.09
CA SER A 36 -0.19 9.14 4.91
C SER A 36 1.13 8.36 4.87
N PHE A 37 1.81 8.23 6.02
CA PHE A 37 3.03 7.42 6.11
C PHE A 37 2.72 5.94 5.92
N LEU A 38 1.65 5.45 6.52
CA LEU A 38 1.24 4.04 6.40
C LEU A 38 0.93 3.67 4.96
N VAL A 39 0.15 4.49 4.27
CA VAL A 39 -0.22 4.26 2.87
C VAL A 39 1.02 4.27 1.98
N GLY A 40 1.89 5.27 2.14
CA GLY A 40 3.12 5.35 1.36
C GLY A 40 4.01 4.13 1.56
N GLY A 41 4.22 3.74 2.82
CA GLY A 41 5.02 2.57 3.14
C GLY A 41 4.43 1.27 2.60
N LEU A 42 3.12 1.10 2.72
CA LEU A 42 2.44 -0.09 2.20
C LEU A 42 2.49 -0.18 0.67
N ILE A 43 2.40 0.95 -0.03
CA ILE A 43 2.54 0.96 -1.49
C ILE A 43 3.94 0.47 -1.89
N VAL A 44 4.97 0.96 -1.22
CA VAL A 44 6.35 0.55 -1.50
C VAL A 44 6.55 -0.94 -1.19
N VAL A 45 6.01 -1.41 -0.06
CA VAL A 45 6.07 -2.84 0.30
C VAL A 45 5.33 -3.69 -0.73
N LEU A 46 4.17 -3.24 -1.19
CA LEU A 46 3.40 -3.95 -2.20
C LEU A 46 4.17 -4.07 -3.51
N ILE A 47 4.82 -3.00 -3.96
CA ILE A 47 5.64 -3.03 -5.16
C ILE A 47 6.78 -4.04 -4.98
N GLY A 48 7.46 -4.01 -3.84
CA GLY A 48 8.52 -4.97 -3.54
C GLY A 48 8.01 -6.40 -3.56
N ALA A 49 6.88 -6.66 -2.93
CA ALA A 49 6.29 -8.00 -2.91
C ALA A 49 5.90 -8.48 -4.31
N ALA A 50 5.38 -7.57 -5.14
CA ALA A 50 4.98 -7.92 -6.51
C ALA A 50 6.18 -8.32 -7.37
N LEU A 51 7.37 -7.84 -7.04
CA LEU A 51 8.59 -8.15 -7.80
C LEU A 51 9.24 -9.47 -7.37
N ILE A 52 8.80 -10.09 -6.27
CA ILE A 52 9.38 -11.35 -5.79
C ILE A 52 8.88 -12.50 -6.67
N PRO A 53 9.79 -13.20 -7.40
CA PRO A 53 9.37 -14.35 -8.19
C PRO A 53 9.02 -15.53 -7.27
N GLY A 54 7.97 -16.26 -7.61
CA GLY A 54 7.57 -17.44 -6.86
C GLY A 54 6.85 -17.18 -5.56
N LEU A 55 6.58 -15.92 -5.20
CA LEU A 55 5.82 -15.60 -4.00
C LEU A 55 4.37 -16.08 -4.17
N PRO A 56 3.78 -16.75 -3.15
CA PRO A 56 2.40 -17.21 -3.26
C PRO A 56 1.43 -16.08 -3.50
N ALA A 57 0.41 -16.31 -4.34
CA ALA A 57 -0.59 -15.31 -4.66
C ALA A 57 -1.33 -14.82 -3.40
N VAL A 58 -1.51 -15.71 -2.42
CA VAL A 58 -2.17 -15.35 -1.14
C VAL A 58 -1.43 -14.22 -0.44
N VAL A 59 -0.09 -14.28 -0.40
CA VAL A 59 0.73 -13.24 0.23
C VAL A 59 0.60 -11.92 -0.53
N LYS A 60 0.67 -11.97 -1.87
CA LYS A 60 0.53 -10.77 -2.71
C LYS A 60 -0.86 -10.15 -2.56
N LEU A 61 -1.91 -10.98 -2.55
CA LEU A 61 -3.28 -10.50 -2.39
C LEU A 61 -3.52 -9.91 -1.00
N THR A 62 -2.91 -10.49 0.04
CA THR A 62 -3.00 -9.96 1.40
C THR A 62 -2.36 -8.56 1.47
N ALA A 63 -1.18 -8.40 0.88
CA ALA A 63 -0.50 -7.10 0.83
C ALA A 63 -1.35 -6.07 0.06
N LEU A 64 -1.93 -6.49 -1.06
CA LEU A 64 -2.82 -5.64 -1.85
C LEU A 64 -4.05 -5.22 -1.07
N ALA A 65 -4.68 -6.16 -0.36
CA ALA A 65 -5.86 -5.87 0.46
C ALA A 65 -5.55 -4.87 1.56
N LEU A 66 -4.43 -5.05 2.27
CA LEU A 66 -4.01 -4.13 3.32
C LEU A 66 -3.75 -2.72 2.76
N THR A 67 -3.07 -2.64 1.61
CA THR A 67 -2.79 -1.36 0.96
C THR A 67 -4.09 -0.68 0.53
N THR A 68 -5.02 -1.43 -0.07
CA THR A 68 -6.30 -0.90 -0.53
C THR A 68 -7.13 -0.38 0.65
N LEU A 69 -7.23 -1.15 1.73
CA LEU A 69 -7.96 -0.73 2.92
C LEU A 69 -7.37 0.54 3.52
N SER A 70 -6.04 0.62 3.60
CA SER A 70 -5.36 1.80 4.12
C SER A 70 -5.61 3.03 3.26
N LEU A 71 -5.59 2.87 1.94
CA LEU A 71 -5.91 3.96 1.01
C LEU A 71 -7.34 4.45 1.18
N LEU A 72 -8.30 3.53 1.27
CA LEU A 72 -9.70 3.90 1.48
C LEU A 72 -9.89 4.62 2.80
N MET A 73 -9.29 4.12 3.88
CA MET A 73 -9.34 4.80 5.17
C MET A 73 -8.74 6.20 5.10
N TYR A 74 -7.60 6.35 4.43
CA TYR A 74 -6.96 7.64 4.28
C TYR A 74 -7.86 8.64 3.55
N ILE A 75 -8.49 8.21 2.46
CA ILE A 75 -9.41 9.04 1.68
C ILE A 75 -10.59 9.50 2.54
N HIS A 76 -11.19 8.56 3.29
CA HIS A 76 -12.36 8.87 4.13
C HIS A 76 -12.03 9.67 5.38
N MET A 77 -10.76 9.72 5.78
CA MET A 77 -10.32 10.50 6.93
C MET A 77 -9.98 11.95 6.58
N MET A 78 -9.93 12.30 5.30
CA MET A 78 -9.68 13.68 4.88
C MET A 78 -10.91 14.55 5.14
N PRO A 79 -10.80 15.59 6.00
CA PRO A 79 -11.99 16.36 6.41
C PRO A 79 -12.51 17.30 5.32
N ASP A 80 -11.67 17.75 4.40
CA ASP A 80 -12.04 18.75 3.39
C ASP A 80 -12.30 18.16 2.02
N LEU A 81 -12.38 16.84 1.90
CA LEU A 81 -12.57 16.18 0.62
C LEU A 81 -14.04 16.20 0.23
N GLU A 82 -14.35 16.70 -0.96
CA GLU A 82 -15.71 16.70 -1.49
C GLU A 82 -16.20 15.28 -1.72
N PHE A 83 -17.53 15.07 -1.55
CA PHE A 83 -18.14 13.76 -1.73
C PHE A 83 -17.87 13.20 -3.14
N MET A 84 -17.96 14.04 -4.18
CA MET A 84 -17.69 13.61 -5.56
C MET A 84 -16.25 13.14 -5.72
N LEU A 85 -15.28 13.88 -5.17
CA LEU A 85 -13.88 13.49 -5.22
C LEU A 85 -13.64 12.20 -4.46
N MET A 86 -14.31 12.04 -3.33
CA MET A 86 -14.21 10.81 -2.53
C MET A 86 -14.71 9.60 -3.31
N LEU A 87 -15.86 9.73 -4.00
CA LEU A 87 -16.39 8.65 -4.83
C LEU A 87 -15.46 8.32 -5.99
N ILE A 88 -14.95 9.33 -6.68
CA ILE A 88 -14.02 9.13 -7.80
C ILE A 88 -12.75 8.42 -7.31
N SER A 89 -12.21 8.87 -6.19
CA SER A 89 -11.01 8.26 -5.60
C SER A 89 -11.26 6.81 -5.21
N ASP A 90 -12.41 6.51 -4.59
CA ASP A 90 -12.76 5.14 -4.23
C ASP A 90 -12.86 4.24 -5.46
N VAL A 91 -13.50 4.72 -6.52
CA VAL A 91 -13.63 3.96 -7.78
C VAL A 91 -12.25 3.69 -8.39
N VAL A 92 -11.38 4.69 -8.41
CA VAL A 92 -10.02 4.55 -8.95
C VAL A 92 -9.23 3.53 -8.14
N VAL A 93 -9.26 3.63 -6.80
CA VAL A 93 -8.54 2.71 -5.91
C VAL A 93 -9.04 1.29 -6.09
N LEU A 94 -10.36 1.08 -6.10
CA LEU A 94 -10.93 -0.24 -6.28
C LEU A 94 -10.64 -0.81 -7.67
N GLY A 95 -10.64 0.04 -8.69
CA GLY A 95 -10.27 -0.36 -10.05
C GLY A 95 -8.83 -0.84 -10.13
N PHE A 96 -7.89 -0.10 -9.55
CA PHE A 96 -6.49 -0.53 -9.49
C PHE A 96 -6.33 -1.80 -8.67
N ALA A 97 -7.03 -1.92 -7.54
CA ALA A 97 -6.98 -3.11 -6.70
C ALA A 97 -7.45 -4.35 -7.47
N ALA A 98 -8.55 -4.24 -8.21
CA ALA A 98 -9.06 -5.32 -9.03
C ALA A 98 -8.07 -5.69 -10.13
N TRP A 99 -7.47 -4.70 -10.77
CA TRP A 99 -6.47 -4.94 -11.82
C TRP A 99 -5.25 -5.68 -11.27
N PHE A 100 -4.71 -5.22 -10.14
CA PHE A 100 -3.58 -5.89 -9.49
C PHE A 100 -3.94 -7.30 -9.03
N ALA A 101 -5.16 -7.50 -8.52
CA ALA A 101 -5.63 -8.82 -8.11
C ALA A 101 -5.65 -9.78 -9.30
N ILE A 102 -6.13 -9.31 -10.46
CA ILE A 102 -6.13 -10.11 -11.69
C ILE A 102 -4.70 -10.44 -12.10
N LEU A 103 -3.79 -9.45 -12.05
CA LEU A 103 -2.39 -9.67 -12.41
C LEU A 103 -1.71 -10.68 -11.48
N PHE A 104 -2.01 -10.64 -10.19
CA PHE A 104 -1.42 -11.57 -9.22
C PHE A 104 -1.96 -12.98 -9.37
N LEU A 105 -3.22 -13.14 -9.81
CA LEU A 105 -3.81 -14.45 -10.07
C LEU A 105 -3.42 -15.02 -11.41
N ARG A 106 -3.06 -14.18 -12.37
CA ARG A 106 -2.52 -14.62 -13.66
C ARG A 106 -1.03 -14.86 -13.51
N LYS A 107 -0.61 -16.02 -13.86
CA LYS A 107 0.82 -16.34 -13.81
C LYS A 107 1.49 -16.10 -15.13
#